data_724a0802838b571131c0d35f712fb871
#
_entry.id   724a0802838b571131c0d35f712fb871
#
_cell.length_a   1.000
_cell.length_b   1.000
_cell.length_c   1.000
_cell.angle_alpha   90.00
_cell.angle_beta   90.00
_cell.angle_gamma   90.00
#
_symmetry.space_group_name_H-M   'P 1'
#
loop_
_entity.id
_entity.type
_entity.pdbx_description
1 polymer ?
#
loop_
_entity_poly.entity_id
_entity_poly.type
_entity_poly.pdbx_seq_one_letter_code
_entity_poly.pdbx_strand_id
1 'polypeptide(L)'
;KLKTINSRKLILQNYNGKSYIFGNSDDTLEVKIKIHNPKFYFNILRGGSNALAESYIKNDFETSNLPSLIELTAKNIDVIHKFSGILNVSSLNNIFRNLFLSNTRKKSVEYISKHYDLGNEFFSTWLDKTLTYSCGIFEKPEQELEKAQINKYNKLIDLIKPNPGDKILEI
;
A
#
# COMPACT_ATOMS: atom_id res chain seq x y z
N LYS A 1 -22.18 -0.64 -8.96
CA LYS A 1 -21.34 -1.45 -8.03
C LYS A 1 -20.51 -0.59 -7.05
N LEU A 2 -20.09 0.64 -7.39
CA LEU A 2 -19.51 1.58 -6.41
C LEU A 2 -20.52 2.06 -5.34
N LYS A 3 -21.83 1.81 -5.53
CA LYS A 3 -22.87 2.07 -4.53
C LYS A 3 -22.75 1.21 -3.25
N THR A 4 -21.82 0.26 -3.21
CA THR A 4 -21.57 -0.61 -2.06
C THR A 4 -20.38 -0.15 -1.21
N ILE A 5 -19.87 1.08 -1.40
CA ILE A 5 -18.91 1.68 -0.46
C ILE A 5 -19.67 1.97 0.84
N ASN A 6 -19.33 1.24 1.90
CA ASN A 6 -20.04 1.30 3.16
C ASN A 6 -19.39 2.24 4.19
N SER A 7 -18.15 2.64 3.95
CA SER A 7 -17.44 3.55 4.84
C SER A 7 -16.81 4.68 4.05
N ARG A 8 -17.07 5.90 4.52
CA ARG A 8 -16.62 7.17 3.96
C ARG A 8 -17.33 7.61 2.68
N LYS A 9 -17.21 8.87 2.37
CA LYS A 9 -17.76 9.51 1.18
C LYS A 9 -16.68 9.65 0.12
N LEU A 10 -16.94 9.10 -1.07
CA LEU A 10 -16.09 9.27 -2.25
C LEU A 10 -16.78 10.20 -3.24
N ILE A 11 -16.14 11.30 -3.59
CA ILE A 11 -16.54 12.17 -4.70
C ILE A 11 -15.62 11.90 -5.88
N LEU A 12 -16.18 11.40 -6.96
CA LEU A 12 -15.46 11.11 -8.19
C LEU A 12 -15.89 12.11 -9.26
N GLN A 13 -14.98 13.01 -9.64
CA GLN A 13 -15.16 13.90 -10.79
C GLN A 13 -14.56 13.24 -12.02
N ASN A 14 -15.38 12.99 -12.99
CA ASN A 14 -14.99 12.37 -14.25
C ASN A 14 -14.26 13.39 -15.16
N TYR A 15 -13.52 12.89 -16.15
CA TYR A 15 -12.80 13.70 -17.17
C TYR A 15 -13.72 14.65 -17.96
N ASN A 16 -15.01 14.38 -18.03
CA ASN A 16 -16.02 15.24 -18.68
C ASN A 16 -16.67 16.26 -17.73
N GLY A 17 -16.14 16.43 -16.50
CA GLY A 17 -16.63 17.36 -15.49
C GLY A 17 -17.83 16.85 -14.67
N LYS A 18 -18.45 15.72 -15.00
CA LYS A 18 -19.54 15.15 -14.20
C LYS A 18 -19.00 14.57 -12.90
N SER A 19 -19.70 14.87 -11.80
CA SER A 19 -19.35 14.35 -10.46
C SER A 19 -20.34 13.28 -10.02
N TYR A 20 -19.81 12.26 -9.35
CA TYR A 20 -20.55 11.15 -8.78
C TYR A 20 -20.17 11.02 -7.30
N ILE A 21 -21.17 10.77 -6.45
CA ILE A 21 -20.98 10.59 -5.01
C ILE A 21 -21.31 9.14 -4.68
N PHE A 22 -20.41 8.51 -3.92
CA PHE A 22 -20.54 7.14 -3.44
C PHE A 22 -20.28 7.09 -1.94
N GLY A 23 -20.85 6.12 -1.25
CA GLY A 23 -20.73 5.94 0.19
C GLY A 23 -21.77 6.70 0.99
N ASN A 24 -21.55 6.81 2.30
CA ASN A 24 -22.47 7.51 3.20
C ASN A 24 -22.28 9.03 3.11
N SER A 25 -23.37 9.75 2.86
CA SER A 25 -23.35 11.23 2.78
C SER A 25 -23.04 11.91 4.11
N ASP A 26 -23.27 11.21 5.21
CA ASP A 26 -23.15 11.75 6.58
C ASP A 26 -21.75 11.52 7.17
N ASP A 27 -20.87 10.86 6.47
CA ASP A 27 -19.48 10.64 6.91
C ASP A 27 -18.67 11.93 6.73
N THR A 28 -18.05 12.39 7.81
CA THR A 28 -17.25 13.63 7.85
C THR A 28 -15.97 13.56 7.04
N LEU A 29 -15.53 12.35 6.69
CA LEU A 29 -14.31 12.13 5.91
C LEU A 29 -14.63 11.92 4.43
N GLU A 30 -14.40 12.96 3.67
CA GLU A 30 -14.63 13.03 2.24
C GLU A 30 -13.31 12.82 1.47
N VAL A 31 -13.32 11.93 0.48
CA VAL A 31 -12.21 11.71 -0.46
C VAL A 31 -12.65 12.17 -1.85
N LYS A 32 -11.87 13.09 -2.43
CA LYS A 32 -12.11 13.58 -3.81
C LYS A 32 -11.09 12.96 -4.76
N ILE A 33 -11.58 12.45 -5.88
CA ILE A 33 -10.78 11.98 -7.01
C ILE A 33 -11.25 12.71 -8.25
N LYS A 34 -10.32 13.33 -8.99
CA LYS A 34 -10.59 13.92 -10.28
C LYS A 34 -9.84 13.15 -11.37
N ILE A 35 -10.57 12.60 -12.30
CA ILE A 35 -10.03 11.78 -13.39
C ILE A 35 -9.71 12.66 -14.57
N HIS A 36 -8.47 12.58 -15.05
CA HIS A 36 -7.99 13.30 -16.23
C HIS A 36 -8.08 12.43 -17.49
N ASN A 37 -7.79 11.13 -17.34
CA ASN A 37 -7.67 10.21 -18.46
C ASN A 37 -8.75 9.10 -18.38
N PRO A 38 -9.61 8.91 -19.39
CA PRO A 38 -10.63 7.87 -19.40
C PRO A 38 -10.04 6.45 -19.33
N LYS A 39 -8.78 6.24 -19.71
CA LYS A 39 -8.08 4.96 -19.56
C LYS A 39 -7.98 4.48 -18.10
N PHE A 40 -8.09 5.40 -17.15
CA PHE A 40 -8.14 5.10 -15.72
C PHE A 40 -9.11 3.96 -15.42
N TYR A 41 -10.33 4.03 -15.93
CA TYR A 41 -11.36 3.02 -15.65
C TYR A 41 -10.98 1.64 -16.15
N PHE A 42 -10.45 1.56 -17.36
CA PHE A 42 -9.99 0.29 -17.93
C PHE A 42 -8.79 -0.27 -17.16
N ASN A 43 -7.84 0.58 -16.81
CA ASN A 43 -6.65 0.20 -16.05
C ASN A 43 -7.05 -0.39 -14.68
N ILE A 44 -7.93 0.27 -13.93
CA ILE A 44 -8.41 -0.20 -12.64
C ILE A 44 -9.14 -1.55 -12.76
N LEU A 45 -9.99 -1.72 -13.76
CA LEU A 45 -10.71 -2.98 -13.97
C LEU A 45 -9.77 -4.14 -14.30
N ARG A 46 -8.64 -3.88 -14.96
CA ARG A 46 -7.66 -4.87 -15.37
C ARG A 46 -6.61 -5.16 -14.29
N GLY A 47 -6.12 -4.16 -13.61
CA GLY A 47 -4.93 -4.24 -12.73
C GLY A 47 -5.21 -3.98 -11.24
N GLY A 48 -6.45 -3.67 -10.85
CA GLY A 48 -6.84 -3.48 -9.45
C GLY A 48 -6.02 -2.41 -8.72
N SER A 49 -5.56 -2.72 -7.51
CA SER A 49 -4.80 -1.79 -6.65
C SER A 49 -3.47 -1.36 -7.27
N ASN A 50 -2.78 -2.24 -7.97
CA ASN A 50 -1.52 -1.89 -8.64
C ASN A 50 -1.76 -0.86 -9.75
N ALA A 51 -2.84 -1.03 -10.52
CA ALA A 51 -3.20 -0.07 -11.55
C ALA A 51 -3.65 1.27 -10.97
N LEU A 52 -4.21 1.30 -9.75
CA LEU A 52 -4.52 2.55 -9.04
C LEU A 52 -3.23 3.33 -8.76
N ALA A 53 -2.21 2.67 -8.20
CA ALA A 53 -0.90 3.27 -7.94
C ALA A 53 -0.23 3.77 -9.23
N GLU A 54 -0.21 2.93 -10.28
CA GLU A 54 0.35 3.33 -11.58
C GLU A 54 -0.39 4.51 -12.20
N SER A 55 -1.71 4.54 -12.12
CA SER A 55 -2.53 5.64 -12.64
C SER A 55 -2.29 6.94 -11.89
N TYR A 56 -2.03 6.86 -10.57
CA TYR A 56 -1.63 8.03 -9.78
C TYR A 56 -0.27 8.57 -10.24
N ILE A 57 0.74 7.72 -10.38
CA ILE A 57 2.08 8.08 -10.84
C ILE A 57 2.05 8.69 -12.25
N LYS A 58 1.19 8.16 -13.14
CA LYS A 58 1.00 8.64 -14.52
C LYS A 58 0.11 9.89 -14.60
N ASN A 59 -0.39 10.38 -13.47
CA ASN A 59 -1.34 11.50 -13.42
C ASN A 59 -2.62 11.27 -14.24
N ASP A 60 -3.08 10.01 -14.35
CA ASP A 60 -4.38 9.70 -14.94
C ASP A 60 -5.53 10.21 -14.05
N PHE A 61 -5.26 10.41 -12.77
CA PHE A 61 -6.15 11.07 -11.81
C PHE A 61 -5.36 11.83 -10.74
N GLU A 62 -6.02 12.77 -10.08
CA GLU A 62 -5.54 13.46 -8.89
C GLU A 62 -6.47 13.25 -7.69
N THR A 63 -5.95 13.38 -6.49
CA THR A 63 -6.71 13.38 -5.23
C THR A 63 -6.20 14.47 -4.30
N SER A 64 -7.10 15.09 -3.54
CA SER A 64 -6.75 16.10 -2.56
C SER A 64 -6.05 15.52 -1.32
N ASN A 65 -6.24 14.22 -1.05
CA ASN A 65 -5.68 13.53 0.11
C ASN A 65 -5.44 12.06 -0.19
N LEU A 66 -4.19 11.73 -0.56
CA LEU A 66 -3.78 10.37 -0.89
C LEU A 66 -3.89 9.39 0.30
N PRO A 67 -3.46 9.75 1.54
CA PRO A 67 -3.67 8.88 2.70
C PRO A 67 -5.14 8.51 2.93
N SER A 68 -6.06 9.46 2.82
CA SER A 68 -7.49 9.19 2.94
C SER A 68 -8.04 8.31 1.82
N LEU A 69 -7.50 8.42 0.59
CA LEU A 69 -7.84 7.53 -0.51
C LEU A 69 -7.37 6.10 -0.22
N ILE A 70 -6.15 5.92 0.28
CA ILE A 70 -5.60 4.61 0.65
C ILE A 70 -6.46 4.01 1.77
N GLU A 71 -6.80 4.77 2.80
CA GLU A 71 -7.66 4.31 3.89
C GLU A 71 -9.07 3.92 3.42
N LEU A 72 -9.67 4.70 2.51
CA LEU A 72 -10.96 4.35 1.90
C LEU A 72 -10.86 3.03 1.14
N THR A 73 -9.80 2.83 0.36
CA THR A 73 -9.59 1.58 -0.38
C THR A 73 -9.38 0.40 0.54
N ALA A 74 -8.60 0.54 1.61
CA ALA A 74 -8.36 -0.50 2.60
C ALA A 74 -9.64 -0.92 3.35
N LYS A 75 -10.46 0.06 3.76
CA LYS A 75 -11.75 -0.20 4.45
C LYS A 75 -12.80 -0.86 3.56
N ASN A 76 -12.66 -0.75 2.24
CA ASN A 76 -13.57 -1.32 1.25
C ASN A 76 -12.89 -2.39 0.37
N ILE A 77 -11.87 -3.06 0.92
CA ILE A 77 -11.05 -4.03 0.17
C ILE A 77 -11.86 -5.14 -0.48
N ASP A 78 -12.91 -5.63 0.20
CA ASP A 78 -13.81 -6.67 -0.32
C ASP A 78 -14.58 -6.20 -1.56
N VAL A 79 -14.97 -4.92 -1.59
CA VAL A 79 -15.62 -4.32 -2.75
C VAL A 79 -14.63 -4.27 -3.91
N ILE A 80 -13.40 -3.86 -3.65
CA ILE A 80 -12.32 -3.75 -4.65
C ILE A 80 -11.96 -5.12 -5.22
N HIS A 81 -11.84 -6.15 -4.38
CA HIS A 81 -11.58 -7.52 -4.84
C HIS A 81 -12.70 -8.07 -5.72
N LYS A 82 -13.97 -7.74 -5.44
CA LYS A 82 -15.10 -8.07 -6.33
C LYS A 82 -15.03 -7.36 -7.69
N PHE A 83 -14.36 -6.21 -7.76
CA PHE A 83 -14.13 -5.51 -9.04
C PHE A 83 -13.01 -6.14 -9.85
N SER A 84 -11.89 -6.46 -9.23
CA SER A 84 -10.73 -7.08 -9.91
C SER A 84 -11.03 -8.50 -10.40
N GLY A 85 -12.09 -9.14 -9.89
CA GLY A 85 -12.54 -10.47 -10.35
C GLY A 85 -13.39 -10.48 -11.61
N ILE A 86 -13.90 -9.33 -12.07
CA ILE A 86 -14.86 -9.28 -13.19
C ILE A 86 -14.19 -9.39 -14.57
N LEU A 87 -12.95 -8.93 -14.66
CA LEU A 87 -12.12 -9.13 -15.85
C LEU A 87 -10.88 -9.96 -15.47
N ASN A 88 -11.09 -11.21 -15.10
CA ASN A 88 -10.03 -12.14 -14.71
C ASN A 88 -9.11 -12.53 -15.89
N VAL A 89 -8.78 -11.57 -16.76
CA VAL A 89 -7.66 -11.64 -17.71
C VAL A 89 -6.33 -11.82 -16.96
N SER A 90 -6.30 -11.46 -15.66
CA SER A 90 -5.16 -11.67 -14.78
C SER A 90 -4.86 -13.16 -14.54
N SER A 91 -5.85 -14.07 -14.61
CA SER A 91 -5.58 -15.50 -14.40
C SER A 91 -4.81 -16.11 -15.59
N LEU A 92 -5.15 -15.76 -16.82
CA LEU A 92 -4.38 -16.17 -17.99
C LEU A 92 -2.98 -15.51 -18.02
N ASN A 93 -2.90 -14.20 -17.74
CA ASN A 93 -1.61 -13.52 -17.59
C ASN A 93 -0.81 -14.05 -16.39
N ASN A 94 -1.44 -14.45 -15.29
CA ASN A 94 -0.75 -15.05 -14.15
C ASN A 94 -0.27 -16.46 -14.46
N ILE A 95 -1.00 -17.25 -15.24
CA ILE A 95 -0.54 -18.56 -15.71
C ILE A 95 0.65 -18.37 -16.65
N PHE A 96 0.59 -17.47 -17.63
CA PHE A 96 1.73 -17.15 -18.48
C PHE A 96 2.89 -16.54 -17.68
N ARG A 97 2.61 -15.61 -16.76
CA ARG A 97 3.64 -15.00 -15.91
C ARG A 97 4.30 -16.01 -14.96
N ASN A 98 3.54 -16.94 -14.39
CA ASN A 98 4.09 -17.99 -13.53
C ASN A 98 4.89 -19.03 -14.31
N LEU A 99 4.53 -19.30 -15.57
CA LEU A 99 5.33 -20.14 -16.46
C LEU A 99 6.67 -19.49 -16.88
N PHE A 100 6.69 -18.16 -17.05
CA PHE A 100 7.90 -17.41 -17.47
C PHE A 100 8.65 -16.73 -16.32
N LEU A 101 8.02 -16.52 -15.17
CA LEU A 101 8.62 -15.95 -13.96
C LEU A 101 8.82 -17.04 -12.90
N SER A 102 9.45 -18.16 -13.27
CA SER A 102 9.89 -19.11 -12.25
C SER A 102 10.78 -18.41 -11.23
N ASN A 103 10.45 -18.55 -9.93
CA ASN A 103 11.28 -18.08 -8.81
C ASN A 103 12.59 -18.89 -8.79
N THR A 104 13.52 -18.52 -9.68
CA THR A 104 14.87 -19.06 -9.61
C THR A 104 15.65 -18.31 -8.54
N ARG A 105 16.58 -18.99 -7.86
CA ARG A 105 17.47 -18.38 -6.86
C ARG A 105 18.13 -17.09 -7.36
N LYS A 106 18.52 -17.06 -8.64
CA LYS A 106 19.11 -15.87 -9.28
C LYS A 106 18.14 -14.70 -9.38
N LYS A 107 16.87 -14.95 -9.74
CA LYS A 107 15.84 -13.90 -9.81
C LYS A 107 15.42 -13.40 -8.41
N SER A 108 15.40 -14.30 -7.42
CA SER A 108 15.11 -13.89 -6.04
C SER A 108 16.17 -12.91 -5.52
N VAL A 109 17.46 -13.18 -5.78
CA VAL A 109 18.55 -12.24 -5.43
C VAL A 109 18.38 -10.91 -6.14
N GLU A 110 18.08 -10.91 -7.43
CA GLU A 110 17.83 -9.66 -8.19
C GLU A 110 16.64 -8.85 -7.66
N TYR A 111 15.55 -9.53 -7.29
CA TYR A 111 14.38 -8.85 -6.72
C TYR A 111 14.65 -8.29 -5.32
N ILE A 112 15.38 -9.04 -4.48
CA ILE A 112 15.81 -8.56 -3.15
C ILE A 112 16.74 -7.36 -3.32
N SER A 113 17.74 -7.45 -4.21
CA SER A 113 18.63 -6.34 -4.52
C SER A 113 17.85 -5.10 -4.93
N LYS A 114 16.97 -5.20 -5.92
CA LYS A 114 16.13 -4.07 -6.35
C LYS A 114 15.24 -3.49 -5.25
N HIS A 115 14.84 -4.29 -4.28
CA HIS A 115 14.04 -3.80 -3.15
C HIS A 115 14.88 -3.01 -2.14
N TYR A 116 16.12 -3.43 -1.90
CA TYR A 116 17.00 -2.80 -0.92
C TYR A 116 17.99 -1.79 -1.53
N ASP A 117 18.24 -1.83 -2.85
CA ASP A 117 19.16 -0.91 -3.55
C ASP A 117 18.59 0.52 -3.74
N LEU A 118 17.43 0.82 -3.16
CA LEU A 118 16.87 2.17 -3.11
C LEU A 118 17.74 3.13 -2.30
N GLY A 119 18.63 2.58 -1.45
CA GLY A 119 19.60 3.32 -0.66
C GLY A 119 19.03 3.97 0.60
N ASN A 120 19.93 4.32 1.52
CA ASN A 120 19.56 4.89 2.81
C ASN A 120 18.83 6.23 2.69
N GLU A 121 19.15 7.02 1.67
CA GLU A 121 18.48 8.29 1.40
C GLU A 121 16.97 8.11 1.20
N PHE A 122 16.56 7.12 0.40
CA PHE A 122 15.15 6.78 0.23
C PHE A 122 14.50 6.34 1.54
N PHE A 123 15.13 5.41 2.26
CA PHE A 123 14.57 4.89 3.52
C PHE A 123 14.49 5.94 4.61
N SER A 124 15.43 6.89 4.68
CA SER A 124 15.42 8.00 5.63
C SER A 124 14.27 8.99 5.42
N THR A 125 13.58 8.95 4.28
CA THR A 125 12.43 9.84 4.03
C THR A 125 11.18 9.46 4.83
N TRP A 126 11.08 8.20 5.30
CA TRP A 126 9.88 7.69 5.98
C TRP A 126 10.15 6.75 7.16
N LEU A 127 11.38 6.23 7.31
CA LEU A 127 11.80 5.53 8.52
C LEU A 127 12.34 6.53 9.58
N ASP A 128 12.41 6.07 10.81
CA ASP A 128 13.09 6.78 11.89
C ASP A 128 14.63 6.72 11.75
N LYS A 129 15.35 7.40 12.64
CA LYS A 129 16.82 7.48 12.58
C LYS A 129 17.53 6.14 12.70
N THR A 130 16.88 5.12 13.26
CA THR A 130 17.45 3.76 13.35
C THR A 130 17.40 3.02 12.02
N LEU A 131 16.68 3.56 11.01
CA LEU A 131 16.40 2.93 9.72
C LEU A 131 15.81 1.53 9.85
N THR A 132 15.08 1.27 10.93
CA THR A 132 14.50 -0.04 11.18
C THR A 132 13.28 -0.28 10.27
N TYR A 133 13.42 -1.19 9.32
CA TYR A 133 12.37 -1.53 8.37
C TYR A 133 11.48 -2.68 8.86
N SER A 134 10.88 -2.49 10.01
CA SER A 134 9.91 -3.42 10.61
C SER A 134 8.98 -2.65 11.57
N CYS A 135 7.90 -3.30 12.04
CA CYS A 135 6.96 -2.65 12.96
C CYS A 135 7.62 -2.29 14.29
N GLY A 136 7.22 -1.16 14.88
CA GLY A 136 7.57 -0.77 16.24
C GLY A 136 6.57 -1.30 17.28
N ILE A 137 6.94 -1.27 18.56
CA ILE A 137 6.04 -1.53 19.69
C ILE A 137 5.67 -0.20 20.32
N PHE A 138 4.45 0.26 20.04
CA PHE A 138 3.91 1.50 20.58
C PHE A 138 3.26 1.24 21.94
N GLU A 139 3.66 2.00 22.96
CA GLU A 139 3.01 1.99 24.27
C GLU A 139 1.80 2.93 24.31
N LYS A 140 1.82 3.96 23.44
CA LYS A 140 0.75 4.95 23.27
C LYS A 140 0.57 5.25 21.80
N PRO A 141 -0.68 5.55 21.34
CA PRO A 141 -0.94 5.87 19.93
C PRO A 141 -0.12 7.03 19.37
N GLU A 142 0.21 8.03 20.21
CA GLU A 142 0.91 9.25 19.81
C GLU A 142 2.45 9.14 19.95
N GLN A 143 2.95 7.96 20.30
CA GLN A 143 4.39 7.75 20.49
C GLN A 143 5.14 7.88 19.16
N GLU A 144 6.30 8.51 19.19
CA GLU A 144 7.18 8.59 18.04
C GLU A 144 7.70 7.23 17.60
N LEU A 145 7.87 7.03 16.29
CA LEU A 145 8.33 5.77 15.70
C LEU A 145 9.68 5.32 16.26
N GLU A 146 10.64 6.24 16.43
CA GLU A 146 11.97 5.93 17.01
C GLU A 146 11.84 5.26 18.37
N LYS A 147 11.01 5.82 19.27
CA LYS A 147 10.75 5.20 20.58
C LYS A 147 10.09 3.84 20.48
N ALA A 148 9.15 3.67 19.56
CA ALA A 148 8.51 2.39 19.35
C ALA A 148 9.48 1.31 18.83
N GLN A 149 10.48 1.69 18.02
CA GLN A 149 11.54 0.79 17.59
C GLN A 149 12.47 0.43 18.77
N ILE A 150 12.85 1.40 19.60
CA ILE A 150 13.65 1.16 20.80
C ILE A 150 12.90 0.23 21.78
N ASN A 151 11.63 0.44 22.01
CA ASN A 151 10.80 -0.44 22.84
C ASN A 151 10.81 -1.88 22.32
N LYS A 152 10.73 -2.08 21.01
CA LYS A 152 10.83 -3.39 20.38
C LYS A 152 12.17 -4.05 20.69
N TYR A 153 13.28 -3.34 20.52
CA TYR A 153 14.61 -3.88 20.82
C TYR A 153 14.77 -4.24 22.30
N ASN A 154 14.34 -3.37 23.20
CA ASN A 154 14.39 -3.65 24.63
C ASN A 154 13.56 -4.90 24.97
N LYS A 155 12.36 -5.02 24.38
CA LYS A 155 11.50 -6.20 24.57
C LYS A 155 12.16 -7.50 24.07
N LEU A 156 12.84 -7.45 22.94
CA LEU A 156 13.60 -8.59 22.41
C LEU A 156 14.77 -8.94 23.31
N ILE A 157 15.54 -7.96 23.77
CA ILE A 157 16.66 -8.16 24.72
C ILE A 157 16.16 -8.79 26.03
N ASP A 158 15.04 -8.32 26.57
CA ASP A 158 14.43 -8.88 27.78
C ASP A 158 14.00 -10.34 27.60
N LEU A 159 13.57 -10.72 26.38
CA LEU A 159 13.16 -12.09 26.07
C LEU A 159 14.34 -13.04 25.93
N ILE A 160 15.40 -12.62 25.22
CA ILE A 160 16.59 -13.47 24.97
C ILE A 160 17.56 -13.48 26.14
N LYS A 161 17.53 -12.44 26.99
CA LYS A 161 18.41 -12.29 28.19
C LYS A 161 19.88 -12.60 27.88
N PRO A 162 20.52 -11.86 26.97
CA PRO A 162 21.90 -12.16 26.58
C PRO A 162 22.88 -11.90 27.71
N ASN A 163 23.92 -12.74 27.80
CA ASN A 163 25.01 -12.53 28.71
C ASN A 163 26.16 -11.72 28.07
N PRO A 164 27.02 -11.06 28.86
CA PRO A 164 28.21 -10.43 28.32
C PRO A 164 29.06 -11.44 27.53
N GLY A 165 29.35 -11.13 26.28
CA GLY A 165 30.13 -11.99 25.37
C GLY A 165 29.31 -12.90 24.47
N ASP A 166 27.98 -12.98 24.62
CA ASP A 166 27.14 -13.71 23.70
C ASP A 166 27.18 -13.08 22.28
N LYS A 167 27.16 -13.95 21.27
CA LYS A 167 27.06 -13.52 19.87
C LYS A 167 25.61 -13.62 19.43
N ILE A 168 25.04 -12.50 19.04
CA ILE A 168 23.65 -12.41 18.59
C ILE A 168 23.63 -12.24 17.07
N LEU A 169 22.79 -13.02 16.40
CA LEU A 169 22.48 -12.87 14.99
C LEU A 169 21.00 -12.51 14.85
N GLU A 170 20.70 -11.40 14.19
CA GLU A 170 19.37 -11.01 13.75
C GLU A 170 19.23 -11.33 12.26
N ILE A 171 18.08 -11.96 11.87
CA ILE A 171 17.78 -12.34 10.49
C ILE A 171 16.48 -11.67 10.06
#